data_034df65fd4329028d7727e0da9490cf1
#
_entry.id   034df65fd4329028d7727e0da9490cf1
#
_cell.length_a   1.000
_cell.length_b   1.000
_cell.length_c   1.000
_cell.angle_alpha   90.00
_cell.angle_beta   90.00
_cell.angle_gamma   90.00
#
_symmetry.space_group_name_H-M   'P 1'
#
loop_
_entity.id
_entity.type
_entity.pdbx_description
1 polymer ?
#
loop_
_entity_poly.entity_id
_entity_poly.type
_entity_poly.pdbx_seq_one_letter_code
_entity_poly.pdbx_strand_id
1 'polypeptide(L)'
;MEKACLKKKDNLWVLFNGTEYVVGLTKEAQDDLGKITFASVPKVGQTFTQGETLIELEAEKAVNEYISPLTGVVSSVNEKIDEDVDVLNDDDELNAWIISLKDVDATQFDAL
;
A
#
# COMPACT_ATOMS: atom_id res chain seq x y z
N MET A 1 -27.07 0.83 -2.47
CA MET A 1 -26.13 0.61 -1.36
C MET A 1 -24.72 0.47 -1.90
N GLU A 2 -23.85 1.19 -1.34
CA GLU A 2 -22.47 1.19 -1.79
C GLU A 2 -21.78 -0.14 -1.49
N LYS A 3 -21.11 -0.69 -2.47
CA LYS A 3 -20.31 -1.88 -2.25
C LYS A 3 -19.05 -1.52 -1.51
N ALA A 4 -18.54 -2.48 -0.76
CA ALA A 4 -17.22 -2.32 -0.19
C ALA A 4 -16.21 -2.19 -1.32
N CYS A 5 -15.44 -1.12 -1.28
CA CYS A 5 -14.42 -0.85 -2.28
C CYS A 5 -13.03 -1.16 -1.76
N LEU A 6 -12.95 -2.07 -0.80
CA LEU A 6 -11.70 -2.49 -0.16
C LEU A 6 -11.40 -3.93 -0.55
N LYS A 7 -10.21 -4.17 -1.08
CA LYS A 7 -9.75 -5.51 -1.40
C LYS A 7 -8.34 -5.71 -0.84
N LYS A 8 -7.96 -6.97 -0.65
CA LYS A 8 -6.65 -7.34 -0.13
C LYS A 8 -5.98 -8.30 -1.09
N LYS A 9 -4.68 -8.11 -1.34
CA LYS A 9 -3.90 -8.99 -2.18
C LYS A 9 -2.42 -8.92 -1.80
N ASP A 10 -1.81 -10.07 -1.58
CA ASP A 10 -0.36 -10.20 -1.33
C ASP A 10 0.10 -9.25 -0.22
N ASN A 11 -0.65 -9.22 0.87
CA ASN A 11 -0.35 -8.45 2.09
C ASN A 11 -0.54 -6.94 1.95
N LEU A 12 -1.13 -6.51 0.85
CA LEU A 12 -1.51 -5.10 0.69
C LEU A 12 -3.02 -5.00 0.57
N TRP A 13 -3.58 -3.92 1.09
CA TRP A 13 -4.98 -3.62 0.85
C TRP A 13 -5.08 -2.49 -0.18
N VAL A 14 -6.19 -2.49 -0.92
CA VAL A 14 -6.49 -1.46 -1.92
C VAL A 14 -7.88 -0.95 -1.65
N LEU A 15 -8.00 0.35 -1.47
CA LEU A 15 -9.27 1.02 -1.22
C LEU A 15 -9.55 2.00 -2.36
N PHE A 16 -10.66 1.80 -3.08
CA PHE A 16 -11.12 2.78 -4.05
C PHE A 16 -11.96 3.83 -3.32
N ASN A 17 -11.52 5.08 -3.36
CA ASN A 17 -12.18 6.16 -2.62
C ASN A 17 -13.17 6.97 -3.47
N GLY A 18 -13.50 6.48 -4.68
CA GLY A 18 -14.38 7.17 -5.61
C GLY A 18 -13.62 7.89 -6.73
N THR A 19 -12.34 8.10 -6.55
CA THR A 19 -11.50 8.83 -7.52
C THR A 19 -10.18 8.11 -7.76
N GLU A 20 -9.54 7.66 -6.70
CA GLU A 20 -8.21 7.05 -6.76
C GLU A 20 -8.18 5.78 -5.93
N TYR A 21 -7.08 5.04 -6.04
CA TYR A 21 -6.89 3.77 -5.36
C TYR A 21 -5.79 3.93 -4.32
N VAL A 22 -6.17 3.84 -3.05
CA VAL A 22 -5.24 3.94 -1.93
C VAL A 22 -4.71 2.55 -1.62
N VAL A 23 -3.40 2.42 -1.47
CA VAL A 23 -2.74 1.15 -1.19
C VAL A 23 -2.05 1.24 0.15
N GLY A 24 -2.26 0.23 0.99
CA GLY A 24 -1.65 0.19 2.30
C GLY A 24 -1.27 -1.21 2.74
N LEU A 25 -0.68 -1.30 3.92
CA LEU A 25 -0.17 -2.55 4.48
C LEU A 25 -1.24 -3.21 5.34
N THR A 26 -1.47 -4.51 5.13
CA THR A 26 -2.47 -5.24 5.91
C THR A 26 -1.96 -5.54 7.31
N LYS A 27 -2.90 -5.81 8.21
CA LYS A 27 -2.59 -6.26 9.58
C LYS A 27 -1.82 -7.58 9.56
N GLU A 28 -2.19 -8.47 8.64
CA GLU A 28 -1.49 -9.75 8.47
C GLU A 28 -0.02 -9.55 8.16
N ALA A 29 0.29 -8.60 7.26
CA ALA A 29 1.68 -8.30 6.93
C ALA A 29 2.42 -7.72 8.14
N GLN A 30 1.78 -6.85 8.90
CA GLN A 30 2.37 -6.31 10.12
C GLN A 30 2.71 -7.42 11.10
N ASP A 31 1.79 -8.37 11.29
CA ASP A 31 1.99 -9.47 12.22
C ASP A 31 3.14 -10.37 11.77
N ASP A 32 3.27 -10.61 10.47
CA ASP A 32 4.35 -11.44 9.91
C ASP A 32 5.72 -10.78 10.08
N LEU A 33 5.78 -9.46 9.93
CA LEU A 33 7.04 -8.73 9.97
C LEU A 33 7.50 -8.38 11.38
N GLY A 34 6.56 -8.22 12.31
CA GLY A 34 6.85 -7.60 13.58
C GLY A 34 6.99 -6.10 13.40
N LYS A 35 7.73 -5.45 14.29
CA LYS A 35 7.84 -4.00 14.24
C LYS A 35 8.62 -3.54 13.01
N ILE A 36 7.98 -2.71 12.20
CA ILE A 36 8.60 -2.14 11.00
C ILE A 36 9.49 -0.98 11.42
N THR A 37 10.72 -0.98 10.92
CA THR A 37 11.75 0.00 11.30
C THR A 37 12.18 0.88 10.14
N PHE A 38 11.96 0.45 8.90
CA PHE A 38 12.32 1.22 7.70
C PHE A 38 11.41 0.89 6.54
N ALA A 39 11.10 1.90 5.74
CA ALA A 39 10.28 1.75 4.54
C ALA A 39 10.88 2.60 3.42
N SER A 40 11.05 1.99 2.22
CA SER A 40 11.44 2.75 1.04
C SER A 40 10.16 3.17 0.31
N VAL A 41 9.72 4.39 0.59
CA VAL A 41 8.43 4.89 0.09
C VAL A 41 8.58 5.40 -1.35
N PRO A 42 7.64 5.04 -2.25
CA PRO A 42 7.64 5.60 -3.60
C PRO A 42 7.45 7.12 -3.60
N LYS A 43 7.65 7.72 -4.77
CA LYS A 43 7.53 9.17 -4.93
C LYS A 43 6.34 9.51 -5.80
N VAL A 44 5.74 10.67 -5.55
CA VAL A 44 4.67 11.19 -6.39
C VAL A 44 5.16 11.29 -7.84
N GLY A 45 4.34 10.86 -8.76
CA GLY A 45 4.67 10.85 -10.19
C GLY A 45 5.31 9.56 -10.67
N GLN A 46 5.74 8.69 -9.76
CA GLN A 46 6.31 7.42 -10.13
C GLN A 46 5.22 6.50 -10.71
N THR A 47 5.57 5.75 -11.75
CA THR A 47 4.64 4.82 -12.40
C THR A 47 4.97 3.40 -12.00
N PHE A 48 3.94 2.61 -11.69
CA PHE A 48 4.09 1.19 -11.41
C PHE A 48 3.27 0.37 -12.39
N THR A 49 3.83 -0.78 -12.79
CA THR A 49 3.08 -1.81 -13.49
C THR A 49 2.69 -2.87 -12.45
N GLN A 50 1.50 -3.44 -12.57
CA GLN A 50 1.07 -4.51 -11.68
C GLN A 50 2.15 -5.60 -11.62
N GLY A 51 2.54 -5.97 -10.40
CA GLY A 51 3.57 -6.97 -10.17
C GLY A 51 4.97 -6.41 -9.94
N GLU A 52 5.19 -5.12 -10.22
CA GLU A 52 6.47 -4.49 -9.88
C GLU A 52 6.58 -4.25 -8.38
N THR A 53 7.80 -4.26 -7.87
CA THR A 53 8.03 -3.95 -6.45
C THR A 53 7.59 -2.51 -6.16
N LEU A 54 6.61 -2.38 -5.28
CA LEU A 54 6.07 -1.11 -4.86
C LEU A 54 6.86 -0.52 -3.69
N ILE A 55 7.16 -1.33 -2.70
CA ILE A 55 7.80 -0.88 -1.48
C ILE A 55 8.62 -2.03 -0.88
N GLU A 56 9.75 -1.67 -0.26
CA GLU A 56 10.53 -2.59 0.54
C GLU A 56 10.42 -2.16 2.00
N LEU A 57 10.17 -3.12 2.88
CA LEU A 57 10.04 -2.88 4.31
C LEU A 57 11.07 -3.66 5.08
N GLU A 58 11.75 -3.00 6.02
CA GLU A 58 12.63 -3.65 6.99
C GLU A 58 11.95 -3.68 8.34
N ALA A 59 12.01 -4.80 9.01
CA ALA A 59 11.34 -5.00 10.27
C ALA A 59 12.13 -5.96 11.16
N GLU A 60 11.67 -6.16 12.38
CA GLU A 60 12.38 -6.99 13.37
C GLU A 60 12.61 -8.41 12.88
N LYS A 61 11.64 -8.99 12.18
CA LYS A 61 11.70 -10.42 11.80
C LYS A 61 12.23 -10.64 10.40
N ALA A 62 12.13 -9.66 9.51
CA ALA A 62 12.43 -9.88 8.09
C ALA A 62 12.58 -8.57 7.32
N VAL A 63 13.14 -8.71 6.12
CA VAL A 63 13.11 -7.66 5.08
C VAL A 63 12.31 -8.23 3.94
N ASN A 64 11.25 -7.55 3.53
CA ASN A 64 10.36 -8.02 2.47
C ASN A 64 10.05 -6.93 1.46
N GLU A 65 9.87 -7.36 0.22
CA GLU A 65 9.35 -6.50 -0.84
C GLU A 65 7.88 -6.84 -1.07
N TYR A 66 7.10 -5.81 -1.40
CA TYR A 66 5.68 -5.98 -1.71
C TYR A 66 5.42 -5.43 -3.10
N ILE A 67 4.67 -6.18 -3.89
CA ILE A 67 4.43 -5.84 -5.30
C ILE A 67 3.19 -4.98 -5.45
N SER A 68 3.21 -4.13 -6.47
CA SER A 68 2.05 -3.28 -6.75
C SER A 68 0.87 -4.13 -7.21
N PRO A 69 -0.29 -3.97 -6.58
CA PRO A 69 -1.48 -4.72 -7.00
C PRO A 69 -2.11 -4.15 -8.27
N LEU A 70 -1.71 -2.95 -8.68
CA LEU A 70 -2.32 -2.24 -9.80
C LEU A 70 -1.26 -1.52 -10.64
N THR A 71 -1.58 -1.31 -11.91
CA THR A 71 -0.82 -0.41 -12.78
C THR A 71 -1.39 0.98 -12.61
N GLY A 72 -0.53 1.96 -12.35
CA GLY A 72 -0.98 3.33 -12.19
C GLY A 72 0.16 4.28 -11.87
N VAL A 73 -0.20 5.52 -11.62
CA VAL A 73 0.74 6.59 -11.30
C VAL A 73 0.51 7.05 -9.87
N VAL A 74 1.59 7.19 -9.12
CA VAL A 74 1.50 7.66 -7.73
C VAL A 74 1.03 9.11 -7.70
N SER A 75 -0.16 9.34 -7.13
CA SER A 75 -0.74 10.68 -7.02
C SER A 75 -0.41 11.32 -5.68
N SER A 76 -0.26 10.50 -4.62
CA SER A 76 0.13 10.99 -3.31
C SER A 76 0.80 9.87 -2.52
N VAL A 77 1.57 10.27 -1.53
CA VAL A 77 2.23 9.33 -0.60
C VAL A 77 1.90 9.76 0.82
N ASN A 78 1.96 8.78 1.73
CA ASN A 78 1.73 9.07 3.15
C ASN A 78 3.03 9.65 3.74
N GLU A 79 3.09 10.97 3.81
CA GLU A 79 4.30 11.66 4.27
C GLU A 79 4.61 11.38 5.73
N LYS A 80 3.64 10.92 6.50
CA LYS A 80 3.87 10.56 7.90
C LYS A 80 4.86 9.41 8.05
N ILE A 81 4.98 8.56 7.03
CA ILE A 81 5.94 7.45 7.07
C ILE A 81 7.37 7.98 7.13
N ASP A 82 7.65 9.07 6.41
CA ASP A 82 8.99 9.68 6.44
C ASP A 82 9.31 10.31 7.80
N GLU A 83 8.28 10.83 8.48
CA GLU A 83 8.44 11.44 9.79
C GLU A 83 8.57 10.40 10.88
N ASP A 84 7.78 9.33 10.78
CA ASP A 84 7.73 8.28 11.78
C ASP A 84 7.19 7.00 11.14
N VAL A 85 8.10 6.06 10.87
CA VAL A 85 7.75 4.79 10.24
C VAL A 85 6.75 3.98 11.09
N ASP A 86 6.62 4.31 12.37
CA ASP A 86 5.73 3.62 13.29
C ASP A 86 4.24 3.73 12.86
N VAL A 87 3.92 4.65 11.97
CA VAL A 87 2.57 4.73 11.42
C VAL A 87 2.19 3.42 10.69
N LEU A 88 3.19 2.69 10.18
CA LEU A 88 2.96 1.40 9.54
C LEU A 88 2.73 0.27 10.54
N ASN A 89 2.94 0.52 11.83
CA ASN A 89 2.69 -0.44 12.90
C ASN A 89 1.35 -0.21 13.61
N ASP A 90 0.53 0.68 13.09
CA ASP A 90 -0.76 1.03 13.70
C ASP A 90 -1.70 -0.18 13.66
N ASP A 91 -2.44 -0.39 14.76
CA ASP A 91 -3.40 -1.48 14.85
C ASP A 91 -4.54 -1.32 13.83
N ASP A 92 -4.88 -0.09 13.47
CA ASP A 92 -5.83 0.17 12.40
C ASP A 92 -5.07 0.18 11.08
N GLU A 93 -5.22 -0.89 10.29
CA GLU A 93 -4.46 -1.03 9.05
C GLU A 93 -4.75 0.08 8.04
N LEU A 94 -5.88 0.77 8.13
CA LEU A 94 -6.18 1.87 7.23
C LEU A 94 -5.29 3.08 7.50
N ASN A 95 -4.76 3.21 8.72
CA ASN A 95 -3.77 4.25 9.02
C ASN A 95 -2.40 3.91 8.44
N ALA A 96 -2.18 2.65 8.05
CA ALA A 96 -0.94 2.20 7.43
C ALA A 96 -1.00 2.31 5.92
N TRP A 97 -1.64 3.35 5.38
CA TRP A 97 -1.66 3.55 3.95
C TRP A 97 -0.30 4.07 3.47
N ILE A 98 0.07 3.71 2.26
CA ILE A 98 1.39 4.00 1.70
C ILE A 98 1.30 5.04 0.60
N ILE A 99 0.50 4.75 -0.43
CA ILE A 99 0.35 5.61 -1.60
C ILE A 99 -1.09 5.63 -2.08
N SER A 100 -1.37 6.60 -2.94
CA SER A 100 -2.59 6.62 -3.74
C SER A 100 -2.19 6.57 -5.20
N LEU A 101 -2.91 5.79 -6.01
CA LEU A 101 -2.66 5.63 -7.44
C LEU A 101 -3.79 6.23 -8.25
N LYS A 102 -3.43 6.94 -9.31
CA LYS A 102 -4.36 7.44 -10.32
C LYS A 102 -4.09 6.75 -11.66
N ASP A 103 -4.95 7.01 -12.65
CA ASP A 103 -4.81 6.45 -14.00
C ASP A 103 -4.80 4.93 -13.98
N VAL A 104 -5.58 4.35 -13.09
CA VAL A 104 -5.71 2.89 -12.93
C VAL A 104 -6.88 2.39 -13.75
N ASP A 105 -6.67 1.25 -14.44
CA ASP A 105 -7.77 0.55 -15.10
C ASP A 105 -8.60 -0.17 -14.04
N ALA A 106 -9.87 0.21 -13.94
CA ALA A 106 -10.77 -0.35 -12.94
C ALA A 106 -10.90 -1.87 -13.05
N THR A 107 -10.67 -2.44 -14.24
CA THR A 107 -10.76 -3.89 -14.40
C THR A 107 -9.67 -4.61 -13.61
N GLN A 108 -8.52 -4.00 -13.42
CA GLN A 108 -7.46 -4.58 -12.57
C GLN A 108 -7.92 -4.67 -11.12
N PHE A 109 -8.56 -3.62 -10.62
CA PHE A 109 -9.09 -3.62 -9.27
C PHE A 109 -10.19 -4.67 -9.12
N ASP A 110 -11.07 -4.76 -10.09
CA ASP A 110 -12.17 -5.74 -10.05
C ASP A 110 -11.65 -7.17 -10.03
N ALA A 111 -10.49 -7.40 -10.61
CA ALA A 111 -9.89 -8.73 -10.70
C ALA A 111 -9.08 -9.15 -9.46
N LEU A 112 -8.91 -8.25 -8.50
CA LEU A 112 -8.15 -8.58 -7.29
C LEU A 112 -8.85 -9.61 -6.40
#